data_911387997dc2da96e1420e63c3d13d2b
#
_entry.id   911387997dc2da96e1420e63c3d13d2b
#
_cell.length_a   1.000
_cell.length_b   1.000
_cell.length_c   1.000
_cell.angle_alpha   90.00
_cell.angle_beta   90.00
_cell.angle_gamma   90.00
#
_symmetry.space_group_name_H-M   'P 1'
#
loop_
_entity.id
_entity.type
_entity.pdbx_description
1 polymer ?
#
loop_
_entity_poly.entity_id
_entity_poly.type
_entity_poly.pdbx_seq_one_letter_code
_entity_poly.pdbx_strand_id
1 'polypeptide(L)'
;MEEEEGAVAKEWGTTPAGPVWTAVFDYEAAGDEELTLRRGDRVQVLSQDCAVSGDEGWWTGQLPSGRVGVFPSNYVAPGAPAAPAGLQLPQEIPFHELQLEEIIGVGGFGKVYRALWRGEEVAVKAARLDPEKDPAVTAEQVCQEARLFGALQHPNIIALRGACLNPPHLCLVMEYARGGALSRVLAGRRVPPHVLVNWAVQVARGMNYLHNDAPVPIIHRDLKSINILILEAIENHNLADTVLKITDFGLAREWHKTTKMSAAGTYAWMAPEGCCEDYRVPSTVPGLQ
;
A
#
# COMPACT_ATOMS: atom_id res chain seq x y z
N MET A 1 -22.53 31.65 24.65
CA MET A 1 -21.17 32.12 24.34
C MET A 1 -20.26 31.06 24.89
N GLU A 2 -19.99 30.07 24.09
CA GLU A 2 -19.03 29.01 24.37
C GLU A 2 -17.86 29.24 23.42
N GLU A 3 -16.70 29.51 24.01
CA GLU A 3 -15.46 29.80 23.30
C GLU A 3 -14.88 28.50 22.73
N GLU A 4 -14.72 28.42 21.40
CA GLU A 4 -13.94 27.40 20.74
C GLU A 4 -12.46 27.61 21.09
N GLU A 5 -11.91 26.78 21.96
CA GLU A 5 -10.47 26.69 22.17
C GLU A 5 -9.83 26.02 20.94
N GLY A 6 -9.26 26.84 20.08
CA GLY A 6 -8.40 26.41 19.00
C GLY A 6 -7.16 25.71 19.56
N ALA A 7 -6.88 24.49 19.08
CA ALA A 7 -5.67 23.75 19.37
C ALA A 7 -4.44 24.51 18.83
N VAL A 8 -3.78 25.25 19.72
CA VAL A 8 -2.51 25.93 19.44
C VAL A 8 -1.43 24.86 19.36
N ALA A 9 -0.82 24.73 18.18
CA ALA A 9 0.38 23.91 17.99
C ALA A 9 1.46 24.39 18.98
N LYS A 10 1.91 23.51 19.88
CA LYS A 10 3.03 23.79 20.79
C LYS A 10 4.30 23.99 19.95
N GLU A 11 4.76 25.22 19.83
CA GLU A 11 6.04 25.55 19.22
C GLU A 11 7.19 25.36 20.23
N TRP A 12 8.38 25.05 19.69
CA TRP A 12 9.60 24.92 20.46
C TRP A 12 9.91 26.23 21.19
N GLY A 13 10.16 26.18 22.50
CA GLY A 13 10.46 27.35 23.34
C GLY A 13 11.80 28.06 23.05
N THR A 14 12.66 27.47 22.21
CA THR A 14 13.93 28.02 21.68
C THR A 14 14.18 27.40 20.30
N THR A 15 14.87 28.12 19.40
CA THR A 15 15.23 27.60 18.07
C THR A 15 15.94 26.26 18.20
N PRO A 16 15.47 25.17 17.59
CA PRO A 16 16.07 23.86 17.74
C PRO A 16 17.51 23.84 17.22
N ALA A 17 18.43 23.26 17.99
CA ALA A 17 19.86 23.21 17.68
C ALA A 17 20.23 22.19 16.59
N GLY A 18 19.26 21.44 16.03
CA GLY A 18 19.45 20.42 15.00
C GLY A 18 18.36 20.43 13.95
N PRO A 19 18.52 19.63 12.88
CA PRO A 19 17.53 19.54 11.81
C PRO A 19 16.21 18.98 12.36
N VAL A 20 15.10 19.66 12.03
CA VAL A 20 13.76 19.21 12.37
C VAL A 20 13.20 18.39 11.21
N TRP A 21 12.75 17.19 11.54
CA TRP A 21 12.13 16.26 10.62
C TRP A 21 10.64 16.11 10.97
N THR A 22 9.85 15.65 10.03
CA THR A 22 8.40 15.43 10.23
C THR A 22 8.10 13.93 10.11
N ALA A 23 7.36 13.39 11.08
CA ALA A 23 6.88 12.02 11.02
C ALA A 23 5.92 11.86 9.85
N VAL A 24 6.24 10.93 8.96
CA VAL A 24 5.43 10.60 7.77
C VAL A 24 4.53 9.39 8.00
N PHE A 25 4.79 8.63 9.08
CA PHE A 25 4.01 7.48 9.52
C PHE A 25 3.80 7.51 11.04
N ASP A 26 2.72 6.82 11.48
CA ASP A 26 2.52 6.52 12.89
C ASP A 26 3.47 5.40 13.31
N TYR A 27 4.11 5.58 14.47
CA TYR A 27 4.96 4.58 15.11
C TYR A 27 4.58 4.47 16.58
N GLU A 28 4.28 3.26 17.05
CA GLU A 28 4.02 2.99 18.45
C GLU A 28 5.28 2.44 19.11
N ALA A 29 5.76 3.14 20.12
CA ALA A 29 6.94 2.72 20.89
C ALA A 29 6.74 1.34 21.51
N ALA A 30 7.70 0.44 21.32
CA ALA A 30 7.71 -0.89 21.93
C ALA A 30 8.35 -0.89 23.34
N GLY A 31 9.04 0.18 23.71
CA GLY A 31 9.71 0.34 25.01
C GLY A 31 9.84 1.81 25.43
N ASP A 32 10.28 2.01 26.67
CA ASP A 32 10.38 3.35 27.28
C ASP A 32 11.45 4.24 26.62
N GLU A 33 12.44 3.64 25.96
CA GLU A 33 13.51 4.34 25.26
C GLU A 33 13.10 4.79 23.86
N GLU A 34 11.94 4.37 23.37
CA GLU A 34 11.45 4.69 22.04
C GLU A 34 10.46 5.86 22.06
N LEU A 35 10.42 6.61 20.96
CA LEU A 35 9.44 7.66 20.74
C LEU A 35 8.22 7.10 19.99
N THR A 36 7.04 7.23 20.56
CA THR A 36 5.80 7.09 19.80
C THR A 36 5.67 8.32 18.90
N LEU A 37 5.53 8.10 17.60
CA LEU A 37 5.32 9.14 16.60
C LEU A 37 3.90 9.05 16.05
N ARG A 38 3.30 10.20 15.87
CA ARG A 38 2.08 10.33 15.08
C ARG A 38 2.41 11.09 13.81
N ARG A 39 1.82 10.70 12.72
CA ARG A 39 2.02 11.36 11.44
C ARG A 39 1.79 12.87 11.56
N GLY A 40 2.76 13.64 11.07
CA GLY A 40 2.77 15.10 11.22
C GLY A 40 3.53 15.59 12.46
N ASP A 41 3.92 14.73 13.37
CA ASP A 41 4.76 15.11 14.51
C ASP A 41 6.10 15.66 14.03
N ARG A 42 6.53 16.74 14.66
CA ARG A 42 7.86 17.31 14.41
C ARG A 42 8.86 16.69 15.38
N VAL A 43 9.94 16.17 14.82
CA VAL A 43 11.02 15.52 15.58
C VAL A 43 12.31 16.27 15.30
N GLN A 44 12.94 16.80 16.34
CA GLN A 44 14.30 17.29 16.25
C GLN A 44 15.27 16.12 16.29
N VAL A 45 16.01 15.87 15.20
CA VAL A 45 17.00 14.81 15.15
C VAL A 45 18.24 15.26 15.90
N LEU A 46 18.59 14.51 16.96
CA LEU A 46 19.75 14.77 17.81
C LEU A 46 20.96 13.96 17.34
N SER A 47 20.76 12.71 16.88
CA SER A 47 21.83 11.86 16.37
C SER A 47 21.29 10.91 15.29
N GLN A 48 22.12 10.67 14.27
CA GLN A 48 21.89 9.66 13.22
C GLN A 48 22.89 8.49 13.34
N ASP A 49 23.74 8.52 14.38
CA ASP A 49 24.77 7.52 14.62
C ASP A 49 24.15 6.28 15.29
N CYS A 50 24.34 5.11 14.67
CA CYS A 50 23.88 3.84 15.19
C CYS A 50 24.55 3.47 16.54
N ALA A 51 25.76 3.98 16.82
CA ALA A 51 26.40 3.80 18.13
C ALA A 51 25.64 4.52 19.26
N VAL A 52 24.84 5.55 18.94
CA VAL A 52 24.03 6.30 19.92
C VAL A 52 22.62 5.74 20.02
N SER A 53 22.03 5.33 18.89
CA SER A 53 20.67 4.78 18.84
C SER A 53 20.58 3.28 19.11
N GLY A 54 21.73 2.58 19.09
CA GLY A 54 21.82 1.15 19.40
C GLY A 54 21.59 0.20 18.21
N ASP A 55 21.07 0.68 17.08
CA ASP A 55 20.82 -0.16 15.88
C ASP A 55 20.88 0.66 14.59
N GLU A 56 21.26 0.00 13.48
CA GLU A 56 21.22 0.60 12.15
C GLU A 56 19.78 0.90 11.75
N GLY A 57 19.56 2.10 11.17
CA GLY A 57 18.25 2.57 10.74
C GLY A 57 17.41 3.22 11.84
N TRP A 58 17.95 3.36 13.04
CA TRP A 58 17.36 4.11 14.13
C TRP A 58 18.10 5.41 14.38
N TRP A 59 17.36 6.45 14.73
CA TRP A 59 17.89 7.75 15.09
C TRP A 59 17.43 8.15 16.47
N THR A 60 18.20 9.01 17.14
CA THR A 60 17.80 9.64 18.39
C THR A 60 17.23 11.02 18.10
N GLY A 61 16.12 11.34 18.72
CA GLY A 61 15.49 12.64 18.56
C GLY A 61 14.68 13.09 19.75
N GLN A 62 14.12 14.30 19.63
CA GLN A 62 13.31 14.92 20.65
C GLN A 62 11.99 15.43 20.05
N LEU A 63 10.89 15.17 20.73
CA LEU A 63 9.56 15.72 20.41
C LEU A 63 9.38 17.12 20.99
N PRO A 64 8.43 17.94 20.52
CA PRO A 64 8.07 19.23 21.10
C PRO A 64 7.63 19.15 22.57
N SER A 65 7.20 17.97 23.01
CA SER A 65 6.91 17.69 24.43
C SER A 65 8.15 17.67 25.34
N GLY A 66 9.36 17.69 24.75
CA GLY A 66 10.63 17.53 25.46
C GLY A 66 11.08 16.07 25.63
N ARG A 67 10.24 15.08 25.27
CA ARG A 67 10.60 13.66 25.34
C ARG A 67 11.68 13.35 24.33
N VAL A 68 12.76 12.72 24.82
CA VAL A 68 13.89 12.23 24.02
C VAL A 68 13.81 10.70 23.94
N GLY A 69 14.12 10.13 22.78
CA GLY A 69 14.19 8.69 22.59
C GLY A 69 14.63 8.32 21.18
N VAL A 70 14.69 7.03 20.92
CA VAL A 70 15.01 6.49 19.60
C VAL A 70 13.75 6.23 18.78
N PHE A 71 13.89 6.31 17.46
CA PHE A 71 12.79 6.07 16.52
C PHE A 71 13.34 5.59 15.18
N PRO A 72 12.54 4.86 14.37
CA PRO A 72 12.98 4.39 13.07
C PRO A 72 13.16 5.58 12.10
N SER A 73 14.34 5.72 11.51
CA SER A 73 14.71 6.86 10.65
C SER A 73 13.85 6.99 9.40
N ASN A 74 13.29 5.88 8.91
CA ASN A 74 12.42 5.81 7.75
C ASN A 74 10.96 6.23 8.04
N TYR A 75 10.64 6.55 9.31
CA TYR A 75 9.34 7.10 9.70
C TYR A 75 9.30 8.63 9.66
N VAL A 76 10.41 9.27 9.35
CA VAL A 76 10.51 10.73 9.28
C VAL A 76 11.10 11.20 7.96
N ALA A 77 10.70 12.39 7.49
CA ALA A 77 11.26 13.07 6.32
C ALA A 77 11.85 14.43 6.71
N PRO A 78 12.92 14.92 6.02
CA PRO A 78 13.55 16.19 6.33
C PRO A 78 12.54 17.34 6.20
N GLY A 79 12.57 18.22 7.20
CA GLY A 79 11.71 19.38 7.42
C GLY A 79 10.84 19.82 6.27
N ALA A 80 9.71 19.20 6.13
CA ALA A 80 8.77 19.58 5.11
C ALA A 80 7.91 20.75 5.60
N PRO A 81 7.68 21.74 4.73
CA PRO A 81 6.47 22.54 4.84
C PRO A 81 5.28 21.59 4.69
N ALA A 82 4.23 21.81 5.49
CA ALA A 82 2.89 21.24 5.40
C ALA A 82 2.87 19.84 4.75
N ALA A 83 2.54 18.83 5.54
CA ALA A 83 2.40 17.41 5.21
C ALA A 83 2.68 17.10 3.75
N PRO A 84 3.62 16.21 3.41
CA PRO A 84 3.63 15.65 2.07
C PRO A 84 2.18 15.26 1.82
N ALA A 85 1.64 15.57 0.66
CA ALA A 85 0.24 15.30 0.33
C ALA A 85 -0.02 13.87 0.77
N GLY A 86 -0.51 13.76 1.99
CA GLY A 86 -0.56 12.49 2.69
C GLY A 86 -1.36 11.61 1.80
N LEU A 87 -1.12 10.32 1.77
CA LEU A 87 -1.91 9.37 1.03
C LEU A 87 -3.34 9.87 1.04
N GLN A 88 -3.67 10.75 0.07
CA GLN A 88 -4.98 11.38 0.03
C GLN A 88 -5.97 10.25 -0.14
N LEU A 89 -7.07 10.33 0.59
CA LEU A 89 -8.16 9.43 0.29
C LEU A 89 -8.44 9.54 -1.21
N PRO A 90 -8.56 8.40 -1.91
CA PRO A 90 -8.95 8.43 -3.29
C PRO A 90 -10.31 9.11 -3.42
N GLN A 91 -10.68 9.49 -4.63
CA GLN A 91 -11.99 10.05 -4.90
C GLN A 91 -13.08 9.18 -4.27
N GLU A 92 -13.90 9.77 -3.41
CA GLU A 92 -15.08 9.10 -2.90
C GLU A 92 -16.14 9.01 -4.03
N ILE A 93 -16.61 7.80 -4.26
CA ILE A 93 -17.63 7.50 -5.28
C ILE A 93 -18.91 7.10 -4.54
N PRO A 94 -20.02 7.84 -4.73
CA PRO A 94 -21.31 7.44 -4.18
C PRO A 94 -21.74 6.10 -4.77
N PHE A 95 -22.13 5.14 -3.95
CA PHE A 95 -22.47 3.79 -4.42
C PHE A 95 -23.60 3.77 -5.45
N HIS A 96 -24.54 4.70 -5.37
CA HIS A 96 -25.66 4.81 -6.33
C HIS A 96 -25.23 5.23 -7.75
N GLU A 97 -24.00 5.75 -7.94
CA GLU A 97 -23.45 6.02 -9.27
C GLU A 97 -22.93 4.74 -9.96
N LEU A 98 -22.79 3.63 -9.22
CA LEU A 98 -22.27 2.36 -9.73
C LEU A 98 -23.43 1.47 -10.20
N GLN A 99 -23.39 1.06 -11.46
CA GLN A 99 -24.31 0.05 -12.01
C GLN A 99 -23.59 -1.28 -12.01
N LEU A 100 -23.80 -2.06 -10.93
CA LEU A 100 -23.18 -3.38 -10.80
C LEU A 100 -23.80 -4.36 -11.82
N GLU A 101 -22.95 -5.13 -12.47
CA GLU A 101 -23.32 -6.15 -13.45
C GLU A 101 -22.93 -7.55 -12.93
N GLU A 102 -22.21 -8.36 -13.73
CA GLU A 102 -21.84 -9.72 -13.31
C GLU A 102 -20.68 -9.76 -12.33
N ILE A 103 -20.64 -10.84 -11.53
CA ILE A 103 -19.52 -11.18 -10.67
C ILE A 103 -18.38 -11.72 -11.52
N ILE A 104 -17.22 -11.08 -11.48
CA ILE A 104 -16.00 -11.47 -12.22
C ILE A 104 -14.97 -12.15 -11.33
N GLY A 105 -15.13 -12.10 -9.99
CA GLY A 105 -14.26 -12.75 -9.04
C GLY A 105 -14.89 -12.90 -7.67
N VAL A 106 -14.45 -13.95 -6.93
CA VAL A 106 -14.82 -14.19 -5.54
C VAL A 106 -13.56 -14.61 -4.79
N GLY A 107 -13.28 -13.96 -3.67
CA GLY A 107 -12.10 -14.25 -2.84
C GLY A 107 -12.36 -14.03 -1.35
N GLY A 108 -11.31 -14.19 -0.54
CA GLY A 108 -11.38 -14.00 0.91
C GLY A 108 -11.85 -12.60 1.34
N PHE A 109 -11.56 -11.60 0.54
CA PHE A 109 -11.94 -10.20 0.80
C PHE A 109 -13.38 -9.86 0.40
N GLY A 110 -14.04 -10.69 -0.42
CA GLY A 110 -15.39 -10.46 -0.90
C GLY A 110 -15.58 -10.79 -2.37
N LYS A 111 -16.43 -10.03 -3.04
CA LYS A 111 -16.80 -10.22 -4.45
C LYS A 111 -16.27 -9.08 -5.30
N VAL A 112 -15.85 -9.38 -6.53
CA VAL A 112 -15.50 -8.38 -7.53
C VAL A 112 -16.55 -8.43 -8.64
N TYR A 113 -17.09 -7.27 -8.96
CA TYR A 113 -18.10 -7.08 -9.99
C TYR A 113 -17.52 -6.32 -11.17
N ARG A 114 -17.95 -6.65 -12.40
CA ARG A 114 -17.93 -5.66 -13.48
C ARG A 114 -19.05 -4.66 -13.21
N ALA A 115 -18.79 -3.40 -13.48
CA ALA A 115 -19.77 -2.35 -13.28
C ALA A 115 -19.58 -1.22 -14.31
N LEU A 116 -20.61 -0.37 -14.44
CA LEU A 116 -20.50 0.89 -15.14
C LEU A 116 -20.49 2.04 -14.13
N TRP A 117 -19.56 2.97 -14.31
CA TRP A 117 -19.48 4.22 -13.59
C TRP A 117 -19.30 5.37 -14.58
N ARG A 118 -20.30 6.27 -14.63
CA ARG A 118 -20.34 7.39 -15.61
C ARG A 118 -20.16 6.95 -17.07
N GLY A 119 -20.63 5.75 -17.40
CA GLY A 119 -20.53 5.17 -18.75
C GLY A 119 -19.22 4.45 -19.06
N GLU A 120 -18.26 4.42 -18.11
CA GLU A 120 -17.01 3.66 -18.24
C GLU A 120 -17.11 2.33 -17.51
N GLU A 121 -16.52 1.27 -18.08
CA GLU A 121 -16.39 -0.02 -17.41
C GLU A 121 -15.36 0.07 -16.27
N VAL A 122 -15.76 -0.41 -15.10
CA VAL A 122 -14.92 -0.47 -13.90
C VAL A 122 -15.04 -1.83 -13.23
N ALA A 123 -14.04 -2.18 -12.42
CA ALA A 123 -14.09 -3.32 -11.51
C ALA A 123 -14.40 -2.82 -10.11
N VAL A 124 -15.42 -3.37 -9.46
CA VAL A 124 -15.84 -3.01 -8.10
C VAL A 124 -15.52 -4.16 -7.16
N LYS A 125 -14.52 -3.99 -6.31
CA LYS A 125 -14.15 -4.95 -5.24
C LYS A 125 -14.93 -4.60 -4.00
N ALA A 126 -16.06 -5.29 -3.78
CA ALA A 126 -16.92 -5.11 -2.61
C ALA A 126 -16.37 -5.88 -1.42
N ALA A 127 -16.22 -5.20 -0.28
CA ALA A 127 -15.79 -5.83 0.96
C ALA A 127 -16.84 -6.81 1.48
N ARG A 128 -16.37 -7.91 2.06
CA ARG A 128 -17.24 -8.85 2.75
C ARG A 128 -17.58 -8.29 4.13
N LEU A 129 -18.84 -7.96 4.33
CA LEU A 129 -19.35 -7.63 5.66
C LEU A 129 -19.53 -8.93 6.44
N ASP A 130 -18.82 -9.06 7.54
CA ASP A 130 -18.97 -10.16 8.49
C ASP A 130 -19.94 -9.70 9.58
N PRO A 131 -21.09 -10.39 9.76
CA PRO A 131 -22.07 -9.99 10.76
C PRO A 131 -21.54 -10.02 12.21
N GLU A 132 -20.46 -10.79 12.45
CA GLU A 132 -19.85 -10.91 13.77
C GLU A 132 -18.79 -9.84 14.05
N LYS A 133 -18.40 -9.07 13.02
CA LYS A 133 -17.41 -8.00 13.14
C LYS A 133 -18.07 -6.63 13.14
N ASP A 134 -17.49 -5.72 13.92
CA ASP A 134 -17.88 -4.31 13.87
C ASP A 134 -17.71 -3.76 12.43
N PRO A 135 -18.76 -3.21 11.81
CA PRO A 135 -18.69 -2.57 10.50
C PRO A 135 -17.61 -1.47 10.42
N ALA A 136 -17.31 -0.79 11.53
CA ALA A 136 -16.26 0.23 11.59
C ALA A 136 -14.87 -0.34 11.32
N VAL A 137 -14.58 -1.55 11.79
CA VAL A 137 -13.29 -2.23 11.51
C VAL A 137 -13.14 -2.54 10.03
N THR A 138 -14.21 -3.00 9.38
CA THR A 138 -14.20 -3.26 7.94
C THR A 138 -14.04 -1.96 7.15
N ALA A 139 -14.71 -0.89 7.56
CA ALA A 139 -14.59 0.42 6.93
C ALA A 139 -13.16 0.96 7.02
N GLU A 140 -12.51 0.83 8.18
CA GLU A 140 -11.12 1.24 8.39
C GLU A 140 -10.16 0.44 7.50
N GLN A 141 -10.35 -0.88 7.38
CA GLN A 141 -9.54 -1.74 6.49
C GLN A 141 -9.66 -1.32 5.03
N VAL A 142 -10.89 -1.07 4.55
CA VAL A 142 -11.13 -0.61 3.17
C VAL A 142 -10.51 0.78 2.95
N CYS A 143 -10.65 1.67 3.93
CA CYS A 143 -10.06 3.00 3.89
C CYS A 143 -8.53 2.95 3.80
N GLN A 144 -7.89 2.07 4.59
CA GLN A 144 -6.45 1.88 4.58
C GLN A 144 -5.96 1.30 3.24
N GLU A 145 -6.65 0.27 2.70
CA GLU A 145 -6.35 -0.28 1.37
C GLU A 145 -6.54 0.79 0.29
N ALA A 146 -7.60 1.58 0.36
CA ALA A 146 -7.88 2.66 -0.56
C ALA A 146 -6.79 3.75 -0.57
N ARG A 147 -6.28 4.13 0.60
CA ARG A 147 -5.18 5.11 0.73
C ARG A 147 -3.88 4.60 0.09
N LEU A 148 -3.47 3.37 0.42
CA LEU A 148 -2.26 2.77 -0.14
C LEU A 148 -2.38 2.64 -1.66
N PHE A 149 -3.50 2.09 -2.12
CA PHE A 149 -3.72 1.83 -3.53
C PHE A 149 -3.90 3.13 -4.35
N GLY A 150 -4.60 4.12 -3.79
CA GLY A 150 -4.83 5.42 -4.44
C GLY A 150 -3.56 6.22 -4.73
N ALA A 151 -2.48 5.96 -3.99
CA ALA A 151 -1.18 6.60 -4.21
C ALA A 151 -0.36 5.94 -5.33
N LEU A 152 -0.77 4.76 -5.82
CA LEU A 152 -0.03 4.00 -6.82
C LEU A 152 -0.39 4.45 -8.24
N GLN A 153 0.62 4.81 -9.02
CA GLN A 153 0.43 5.23 -10.41
C GLN A 153 1.57 4.68 -11.28
N HIS A 154 1.29 3.58 -11.98
CA HIS A 154 2.27 2.94 -12.85
C HIS A 154 1.58 2.14 -13.97
N PRO A 155 2.12 2.07 -15.21
CA PRO A 155 1.49 1.36 -16.33
C PRO A 155 1.22 -0.13 -16.07
N ASN A 156 2.03 -0.78 -15.22
CA ASN A 156 1.85 -2.20 -14.87
C ASN A 156 1.22 -2.44 -13.49
N ILE A 157 0.58 -1.43 -12.90
CA ILE A 157 -0.25 -1.54 -11.69
C ILE A 157 -1.69 -1.18 -12.07
N ILE A 158 -2.66 -1.95 -11.55
CA ILE A 158 -4.07 -1.62 -11.77
C ILE A 158 -4.38 -0.25 -11.16
N ALA A 159 -5.12 0.62 -11.86
CA ALA A 159 -5.40 1.95 -11.34
C ALA A 159 -6.64 1.93 -10.43
N LEU A 160 -6.55 2.58 -9.27
CA LEU A 160 -7.71 2.90 -8.45
C LEU A 160 -8.41 4.14 -9.02
N ARG A 161 -9.72 4.06 -9.25
CA ARG A 161 -10.56 5.18 -9.71
C ARG A 161 -11.19 5.93 -8.54
N GLY A 162 -11.47 5.21 -7.46
CA GLY A 162 -12.06 5.75 -6.24
C GLY A 162 -12.50 4.66 -5.28
N ALA A 163 -13.23 5.04 -4.24
CA ALA A 163 -13.75 4.12 -3.24
C ALA A 163 -15.11 4.56 -2.73
N CYS A 164 -15.96 3.59 -2.35
CA CYS A 164 -17.13 3.83 -1.53
C CYS A 164 -16.76 3.51 -0.09
N LEU A 165 -16.79 4.50 0.80
CA LEU A 165 -16.31 4.37 2.17
C LEU A 165 -17.45 4.44 3.21
N ASN A 166 -18.69 4.54 2.74
CA ASN A 166 -19.88 4.64 3.60
C ASN A 166 -20.59 3.29 3.75
N PRO A 167 -20.68 2.72 4.96
CA PRO A 167 -21.49 1.52 5.20
C PRO A 167 -22.94 1.69 4.75
N PRO A 168 -23.59 0.62 4.28
CA PRO A 168 -23.12 -0.75 4.16
C PRO A 168 -22.33 -1.05 2.87
N HIS A 169 -22.08 -0.07 2.02
CA HIS A 169 -21.51 -0.24 0.69
C HIS A 169 -20.02 0.11 0.64
N LEU A 170 -19.21 -0.73 1.29
CA LEU A 170 -17.75 -0.55 1.30
C LEU A 170 -17.12 -1.24 0.09
N CYS A 171 -16.48 -0.48 -0.80
CA CYS A 171 -15.85 -1.04 -1.99
C CYS A 171 -14.73 -0.17 -2.57
N LEU A 172 -13.84 -0.80 -3.33
CA LEU A 172 -12.84 -0.15 -4.15
C LEU A 172 -13.28 -0.20 -5.62
N VAL A 173 -13.16 0.92 -6.32
CA VAL A 173 -13.49 1.05 -7.74
C VAL A 173 -12.20 1.21 -8.53
N MET A 174 -11.93 0.26 -9.43
CA MET A 174 -10.68 0.14 -10.18
C MET A 174 -10.92 0.15 -11.67
N GLU A 175 -9.86 0.37 -12.47
CA GLU A 175 -9.93 0.13 -13.90
C GLU A 175 -10.31 -1.34 -14.18
N TYR A 176 -11.08 -1.56 -15.24
CA TYR A 176 -11.51 -2.89 -15.63
C TYR A 176 -10.54 -3.50 -16.62
N ALA A 177 -9.98 -4.66 -16.30
CA ALA A 177 -9.08 -5.41 -17.16
C ALA A 177 -9.86 -6.47 -17.95
N ARG A 178 -10.23 -6.13 -19.20
CA ARG A 178 -11.05 -6.96 -20.09
C ARG A 178 -10.43 -8.31 -20.44
N GLY A 179 -9.09 -8.41 -20.46
CA GLY A 179 -8.37 -9.65 -20.76
C GLY A 179 -8.40 -10.68 -19.63
N GLY A 180 -8.81 -10.26 -18.43
CA GLY A 180 -8.91 -11.14 -17.26
C GLY A 180 -7.56 -11.57 -16.67
N ALA A 181 -7.55 -12.63 -15.86
CA ALA A 181 -6.35 -13.09 -15.16
C ALA A 181 -5.35 -13.80 -16.10
N LEU A 182 -4.06 -13.48 -15.92
CA LEU A 182 -2.95 -14.12 -16.66
C LEU A 182 -2.95 -15.64 -16.52
N SER A 183 -3.32 -16.16 -15.34
CA SER A 183 -3.42 -17.61 -15.09
C SER A 183 -4.33 -18.33 -16.09
N ARG A 184 -5.43 -17.69 -16.51
CA ARG A 184 -6.37 -18.26 -17.49
C ARG A 184 -5.72 -18.40 -18.87
N VAL A 185 -4.93 -17.39 -19.28
CA VAL A 185 -4.23 -17.43 -20.57
C VAL A 185 -3.12 -18.46 -20.56
N LEU A 186 -2.35 -18.54 -19.46
CA LEU A 186 -1.28 -19.53 -19.30
C LEU A 186 -1.81 -20.97 -19.29
N ALA A 187 -2.99 -21.23 -18.73
CA ALA A 187 -3.62 -22.56 -18.72
C ALA A 187 -4.21 -22.97 -20.08
N GLY A 188 -4.65 -21.99 -20.88
CA GLY A 188 -5.44 -22.25 -22.10
C GLY A 188 -4.69 -22.10 -23.42
N ARG A 189 -3.44 -21.60 -23.42
CA ARG A 189 -2.71 -21.26 -24.65
C ARG A 189 -1.21 -21.56 -24.54
N ARG A 190 -0.61 -21.94 -25.67
CA ARG A 190 0.85 -21.89 -25.82
C ARG A 190 1.25 -20.43 -26.06
N VAL A 191 2.05 -19.87 -25.16
CA VAL A 191 2.58 -18.51 -25.28
C VAL A 191 4.00 -18.58 -25.82
N PRO A 192 4.33 -17.80 -26.87
CA PRO A 192 5.70 -17.76 -27.41
C PRO A 192 6.71 -17.26 -26.38
N PRO A 193 7.95 -17.77 -26.35
CA PRO A 193 8.96 -17.41 -25.35
C PRO A 193 9.24 -15.90 -25.26
N HIS A 194 9.29 -15.20 -26.39
CA HIS A 194 9.53 -13.76 -26.40
C HIS A 194 8.40 -12.96 -25.73
N VAL A 195 7.16 -13.44 -25.84
CA VAL A 195 6.01 -12.84 -25.15
C VAL A 195 6.10 -13.09 -23.64
N LEU A 196 6.47 -14.32 -23.23
CA LEU A 196 6.66 -14.64 -21.80
C LEU A 196 7.75 -13.76 -21.18
N VAL A 197 8.86 -13.54 -21.89
CA VAL A 197 9.93 -12.63 -21.43
C VAL A 197 9.41 -11.19 -21.31
N ASN A 198 8.68 -10.71 -22.31
CA ASN A 198 8.06 -9.37 -22.26
C ASN A 198 7.12 -9.25 -21.05
N TRP A 199 6.28 -10.24 -20.79
CA TRP A 199 5.38 -10.26 -19.63
C TRP A 199 6.15 -10.26 -18.31
N ALA A 200 7.22 -11.06 -18.20
CA ALA A 200 8.07 -11.07 -17.03
C ALA A 200 8.71 -9.69 -16.77
N VAL A 201 9.17 -9.00 -17.84
CA VAL A 201 9.71 -7.63 -17.75
C VAL A 201 8.63 -6.66 -17.26
N GLN A 202 7.39 -6.75 -17.74
CA GLN A 202 6.30 -5.89 -17.29
C GLN A 202 6.01 -6.08 -15.80
N VAL A 203 5.94 -7.34 -15.34
CA VAL A 203 5.76 -7.67 -13.93
C VAL A 203 6.93 -7.13 -13.09
N ALA A 204 8.17 -7.33 -13.55
CA ALA A 204 9.35 -6.83 -12.85
C ALA A 204 9.35 -5.29 -12.74
N ARG A 205 8.91 -4.57 -13.79
CA ARG A 205 8.77 -3.09 -13.75
C ARG A 205 7.73 -2.65 -12.72
N GLY A 206 6.56 -3.31 -12.68
CA GLY A 206 5.54 -3.03 -11.69
C GLY A 206 6.03 -3.29 -10.26
N MET A 207 6.76 -4.39 -10.05
CA MET A 207 7.34 -4.72 -8.73
C MET A 207 8.48 -3.76 -8.36
N ASN A 208 9.34 -3.38 -9.31
CA ASN A 208 10.36 -2.35 -9.06
C ASN A 208 9.72 -1.03 -8.61
N TYR A 209 8.65 -0.60 -9.30
CA TYR A 209 7.91 0.59 -8.90
C TYR A 209 7.41 0.47 -7.46
N LEU A 210 6.76 -0.64 -7.07
CA LEU A 210 6.25 -0.84 -5.72
C LEU A 210 7.35 -0.80 -4.66
N HIS A 211 8.53 -1.34 -4.96
CA HIS A 211 9.64 -1.44 -4.00
C HIS A 211 10.46 -0.16 -3.88
N ASN A 212 10.64 0.59 -4.98
CA ASN A 212 11.65 1.66 -5.04
C ASN A 212 11.08 3.04 -5.41
N ASP A 213 10.04 3.10 -6.27
CA ASP A 213 9.61 4.35 -6.89
C ASP A 213 8.22 4.80 -6.38
N ALA A 214 7.48 3.93 -5.68
CA ALA A 214 6.19 4.28 -5.09
C ALA A 214 6.37 5.33 -3.97
N PRO A 215 5.38 6.20 -3.73
CA PRO A 215 5.43 7.19 -2.65
C PRO A 215 5.74 6.59 -1.29
N VAL A 216 5.38 5.33 -1.10
CA VAL A 216 5.73 4.49 0.05
C VAL A 216 6.14 3.13 -0.51
N PRO A 217 7.32 2.60 -0.17
CA PRO A 217 7.71 1.26 -0.59
C PRO A 217 6.73 0.20 -0.09
N ILE A 218 6.27 -0.65 -0.99
CA ILE A 218 5.21 -1.63 -0.72
C ILE A 218 5.69 -3.04 -1.06
N ILE A 219 5.50 -3.98 -0.14
CA ILE A 219 5.66 -5.41 -0.38
C ILE A 219 4.27 -5.99 -0.69
N HIS A 220 4.12 -6.61 -1.85
CA HIS A 220 2.83 -7.15 -2.33
C HIS A 220 2.34 -8.36 -1.53
N ARG A 221 3.23 -9.28 -1.18
CA ARG A 221 3.05 -10.52 -0.40
C ARG A 221 2.15 -11.61 -1.01
N ASP A 222 1.47 -11.36 -2.12
CA ASP A 222 0.63 -12.37 -2.79
C ASP A 222 0.77 -12.30 -4.32
N LEU A 223 2.01 -12.11 -4.81
CA LEU A 223 2.27 -12.09 -6.25
C LEU A 223 2.10 -13.49 -6.85
N LYS A 224 1.13 -13.63 -7.73
CA LYS A 224 0.80 -14.87 -8.43
C LYS A 224 0.04 -14.56 -9.72
N SER A 225 0.00 -15.50 -10.67
CA SER A 225 -0.59 -15.28 -11.99
C SER A 225 -2.08 -14.92 -12.00
N ILE A 226 -2.83 -15.24 -10.96
CA ILE A 226 -4.22 -14.83 -10.81
C ILE A 226 -4.35 -13.34 -10.42
N ASN A 227 -3.33 -12.79 -9.76
CA ASN A 227 -3.24 -11.38 -9.34
C ASN A 227 -2.48 -10.52 -10.36
N ILE A 228 -2.27 -11.04 -11.56
CA ILE A 228 -1.78 -10.30 -12.73
C ILE A 228 -2.89 -10.34 -13.76
N LEU A 229 -3.37 -9.18 -14.16
CA LEU A 229 -4.46 -9.03 -15.12
C LEU A 229 -3.91 -8.58 -16.47
N ILE A 230 -4.64 -8.91 -17.52
CA ILE A 230 -4.42 -8.45 -18.88
C ILE A 230 -5.41 -7.32 -19.14
N LEU A 231 -4.88 -6.13 -19.45
CA LEU A 231 -5.72 -4.93 -19.55
C LEU A 231 -6.78 -5.05 -20.63
N GLU A 232 -6.36 -5.33 -21.86
CA GLU A 232 -7.28 -5.45 -22.98
C GLU A 232 -7.56 -6.91 -23.36
N ALA A 233 -8.72 -7.16 -23.91
CA ALA A 233 -9.04 -8.47 -24.42
C ALA A 233 -8.07 -8.90 -25.54
N ILE A 234 -7.64 -10.17 -25.51
CA ILE A 234 -6.75 -10.71 -26.55
C ILE A 234 -7.57 -10.99 -27.80
N GLU A 235 -7.43 -10.12 -28.78
CA GLU A 235 -8.07 -10.26 -30.09
C GLU A 235 -7.14 -10.98 -31.08
N ASN A 236 -7.70 -11.78 -31.98
CA ASN A 236 -6.99 -12.43 -33.09
C ASN A 236 -5.69 -13.16 -32.69
N HIS A 237 -5.65 -13.69 -31.46
CA HIS A 237 -4.45 -14.35 -30.89
C HIS A 237 -3.20 -13.47 -30.80
N ASN A 238 -3.32 -12.15 -30.94
CA ASN A 238 -2.21 -11.23 -30.79
C ASN A 238 -1.86 -11.07 -29.29
N LEU A 239 -0.71 -11.57 -28.89
CA LEU A 239 -0.18 -11.48 -27.54
C LEU A 239 0.94 -10.43 -27.41
N ALA A 240 1.43 -9.88 -28.54
CA ALA A 240 2.61 -9.01 -28.56
C ALA A 240 2.37 -7.68 -27.84
N ASP A 241 1.17 -7.09 -28.00
CA ASP A 241 0.81 -5.77 -27.47
C ASP A 241 0.10 -5.85 -26.12
N THR A 242 0.14 -7.00 -25.48
CA THR A 242 -0.55 -7.24 -24.19
C THR A 242 0.06 -6.44 -23.06
N VAL A 243 -0.75 -5.64 -22.37
CA VAL A 243 -0.37 -4.91 -21.17
C VAL A 243 -0.80 -5.68 -19.93
N LEU A 244 0.16 -5.95 -19.04
CA LEU A 244 -0.09 -6.62 -17.76
C LEU A 244 -0.22 -5.61 -16.63
N LYS A 245 -1.12 -5.90 -15.70
CA LYS A 245 -1.45 -5.09 -14.52
C LYS A 245 -1.40 -5.94 -13.26
N ILE A 246 -0.56 -5.57 -12.31
CA ILE A 246 -0.55 -6.19 -10.96
C ILE A 246 -1.73 -5.65 -10.18
N THR A 247 -2.43 -6.52 -9.47
CA THR A 247 -3.63 -6.19 -8.68
C THR A 247 -3.65 -6.94 -7.35
N ASP A 248 -4.65 -6.68 -6.53
CA ASP A 248 -4.92 -7.30 -5.22
C ASP A 248 -3.90 -6.94 -4.13
N PHE A 249 -3.98 -5.69 -3.67
CA PHE A 249 -3.16 -5.13 -2.59
C PHE A 249 -3.72 -5.42 -1.19
N GLY A 250 -4.73 -6.28 -1.05
CA GLY A 250 -5.36 -6.60 0.24
C GLY A 250 -4.43 -7.22 1.28
N LEU A 251 -3.33 -7.85 0.86
CA LEU A 251 -2.27 -8.32 1.74
C LEU A 251 -1.03 -7.44 1.71
N ALA A 252 -1.00 -6.41 0.88
CA ALA A 252 0.16 -5.53 0.76
C ALA A 252 0.47 -4.81 2.09
N ARG A 253 1.75 -4.55 2.32
CA ARG A 253 2.24 -3.81 3.49
C ARG A 253 3.29 -2.81 3.05
N GLU A 254 3.34 -1.70 3.75
CA GLU A 254 4.46 -0.79 3.66
C GLU A 254 5.75 -1.53 4.06
N TRP A 255 6.81 -1.32 3.29
CA TRP A 255 8.08 -1.96 3.57
C TRP A 255 8.89 -1.10 4.53
N HIS A 256 9.03 -1.57 5.76
CA HIS A 256 9.94 -1.01 6.75
C HIS A 256 11.09 -1.99 6.99
N LYS A 257 12.32 -1.48 7.10
CA LYS A 257 13.55 -2.29 7.27
C LYS A 257 13.50 -3.26 8.47
N THR A 258 12.62 -3.01 9.44
CA THR A 258 12.48 -3.79 10.67
C THR A 258 11.16 -4.56 10.78
N THR A 259 10.37 -4.63 9.71
CA THR A 259 9.04 -5.25 9.77
C THR A 259 9.16 -6.77 9.98
N LYS A 260 8.68 -7.26 11.12
CA LYS A 260 8.35 -8.69 11.28
C LYS A 260 7.23 -9.03 10.30
N MET A 261 7.50 -9.96 9.41
CA MET A 261 6.50 -10.42 8.43
C MET A 261 5.63 -11.49 9.08
N SER A 262 4.33 -11.26 9.17
CA SER A 262 3.38 -12.34 9.42
C SER A 262 3.32 -13.27 8.20
N ALA A 263 3.16 -14.57 8.42
CA ALA A 263 2.90 -15.53 7.35
C ALA A 263 1.59 -15.17 6.64
N ALA A 264 1.70 -14.47 5.52
CA ALA A 264 0.57 -14.05 4.71
C ALA A 264 0.91 -14.22 3.24
N GLY A 265 -0.05 -14.72 2.46
CA GLY A 265 0.11 -15.00 1.04
C GLY A 265 -0.41 -16.39 0.67
N THR A 266 -0.08 -16.85 -0.52
CA THR A 266 -0.49 -18.17 -1.02
C THR A 266 0.70 -19.11 -0.98
N TYR A 267 0.67 -20.14 -0.14
CA TYR A 267 1.80 -21.05 0.14
C TYR A 267 2.55 -21.56 -1.09
N ALA A 268 1.84 -21.90 -2.17
CA ALA A 268 2.46 -22.41 -3.40
C ALA A 268 3.35 -21.39 -4.13
N TRP A 269 3.27 -20.11 -3.78
CA TRP A 269 4.05 -19.00 -4.35
C TRP A 269 4.96 -18.32 -3.34
N MET A 270 4.92 -18.76 -2.07
CA MET A 270 5.81 -18.23 -1.05
C MET A 270 7.22 -18.79 -1.21
N ALA A 271 8.20 -17.94 -0.96
CA ALA A 271 9.57 -18.39 -0.75
C ALA A 271 9.65 -19.27 0.52
N PRO A 272 10.54 -20.28 0.57
CA PRO A 272 10.65 -21.16 1.73
C PRO A 272 10.84 -20.44 3.06
N GLU A 273 11.63 -19.39 3.05
CA GLU A 273 11.88 -18.52 4.20
C GLU A 273 10.62 -17.75 4.66
N GLY A 274 9.73 -17.39 3.74
CA GLY A 274 8.47 -16.71 4.03
C GLY A 274 7.42 -17.58 4.72
N CYS A 275 7.65 -18.89 4.79
CA CYS A 275 6.78 -19.83 5.49
C CYS A 275 7.07 -19.92 7.00
N CYS A 276 8.11 -19.25 7.49
CA CYS A 276 8.51 -19.23 8.90
C CYS A 276 7.89 -18.02 9.60
N GLU A 277 7.32 -18.21 10.80
CA GLU A 277 6.66 -17.14 11.57
C GLU A 277 7.59 -15.99 11.99
N ASP A 278 8.91 -16.23 12.02
CA ASP A 278 9.94 -15.27 12.45
C ASP A 278 10.78 -14.69 11.29
N TYR A 279 10.32 -14.80 10.04
CA TYR A 279 11.08 -14.27 8.90
C TYR A 279 11.13 -12.74 8.94
N ARG A 280 12.37 -12.20 9.01
CA ARG A 280 12.64 -10.76 8.81
C ARG A 280 13.11 -10.55 7.38
N VAL A 281 12.47 -9.64 6.66
CA VAL A 281 12.95 -9.24 5.33
C VAL A 281 14.34 -8.61 5.49
N PRO A 282 15.37 -9.13 4.81
CA PRO A 282 16.70 -8.51 4.85
C PRO A 282 16.63 -7.07 4.33
N SER A 283 17.36 -6.17 4.96
CA SER A 283 17.45 -4.76 4.56
C SER A 283 18.07 -4.55 3.17
N THR A 284 18.71 -5.59 2.63
CA THR A 284 19.27 -5.63 1.28
C THR A 284 18.90 -6.96 0.64
N VAL A 285 18.28 -6.94 -0.54
CA VAL A 285 18.19 -8.12 -1.40
C VAL A 285 19.57 -8.29 -2.03
N PRO A 286 20.36 -9.34 -1.69
CA PRO A 286 21.63 -9.57 -2.36
C PRO A 286 21.34 -9.92 -3.82
N GLY A 287 21.74 -9.10 -4.76
CA GLY A 287 21.72 -9.46 -6.17
C GLY A 287 21.05 -8.48 -7.16
N LEU A 288 20.69 -7.26 -6.73
CA LEU A 288 20.32 -6.17 -7.63
C LEU A 288 21.25 -4.99 -7.39
N GLN A 289 22.49 -5.12 -7.82
CA GLN A 289 23.39 -4.01 -8.17
C GLN A 289 23.48 -3.91 -9.68
#